data_ee6040aa4a35c37d659f49c4fe758919
#
_entry.id   ee6040aa4a35c37d659f49c4fe758919
#
_cell.length_a   1.000
_cell.length_b   1.000
_cell.length_c   1.000
_cell.angle_alpha   90.00
_cell.angle_beta   90.00
_cell.angle_gamma   90.00
#
_symmetry.space_group_name_H-M   'P 1'
#
loop_
_entity.id
_entity.type
_entity.pdbx_description
1 polymer ?
#
loop_
_entity_poly.entity_id
_entity_poly.type
_entity_poly.pdbx_seq_one_letter_code
_entity_poly.pdbx_strand_id
1 'polypeptide(L)'
;MRIGLMIGPERGRYATKVDRLRADARWADQAGLATVWVPQIPDEFDALTAAALAGAETSRIEVGTAVVPIQPRHPIALAQQALSTQAVCGGRLSLGLGVSHHWIVDEMLGLPYERPAATMRAYLDVLDPALGGPGPVDVENELFRVHNPLDITDVGPTPVLLAALGPAMLQLAGERTDGTLLWMADERAIGSHIVPRLTRAAEAAGRPPPRVVAGIPVCLCRDDEVDAAVARTNRILAEAEVSPNYQQLLDRGDAREVGDLLAAGGEAAVERRLRSFADAGATDISVRVVPIGDDRDQLVASLRRTRAFLAELTTSFASPAAPASPGEPASPAVESKAVDTGAGSR
;
A
#
# COMPACT_ATOMS: atom_id res chain seq x y z
N MET A 1 -1.69 13.88 7.33
CA MET A 1 -2.12 12.62 6.65
C MET A 1 -1.69 12.68 5.20
N ARG A 2 -1.19 11.58 4.64
CA ARG A 2 -0.72 11.49 3.26
C ARG A 2 -1.85 11.05 2.34
N ILE A 3 -1.97 11.63 1.15
CA ILE A 3 -2.99 11.25 0.17
C ILE A 3 -2.34 10.48 -0.97
N GLY A 4 -2.83 9.28 -1.20
CA GLY A 4 -2.42 8.39 -2.27
C GLY A 4 -3.58 7.97 -3.16
N LEU A 5 -3.26 7.37 -4.29
CA LEU A 5 -4.21 6.90 -5.29
C LEU A 5 -4.06 5.40 -5.52
N MET A 6 -5.15 4.67 -5.55
CA MET A 6 -5.17 3.31 -6.05
C MET A 6 -5.16 3.34 -7.57
N ILE A 7 -4.14 2.70 -8.17
CA ILE A 7 -3.96 2.59 -9.61
C ILE A 7 -3.80 1.12 -10.00
N GLY A 8 -3.82 0.83 -11.29
CA GLY A 8 -3.49 -0.50 -11.78
C GLY A 8 -4.71 -1.24 -12.29
N PRO A 9 -4.80 -2.56 -12.01
CA PRO A 9 -5.73 -3.40 -12.71
C PRO A 9 -7.17 -2.91 -12.54
N GLU A 10 -7.73 -2.45 -13.63
CA GLU A 10 -9.16 -2.23 -13.74
C GLU A 10 -9.78 -3.44 -14.40
N ARG A 11 -10.85 -3.98 -13.80
CA ARG A 11 -11.65 -5.03 -14.43
C ARG A 11 -12.21 -4.51 -15.74
N GLY A 12 -11.91 -5.22 -16.80
CA GLY A 12 -12.37 -4.91 -18.14
C GLY A 12 -11.31 -5.19 -19.21
N ARG A 13 -11.79 -5.47 -20.42
CA ARG A 13 -10.91 -5.73 -21.58
C ARG A 13 -10.49 -4.40 -22.22
N TYR A 14 -9.42 -3.80 -21.72
CA TYR A 14 -8.83 -2.62 -22.31
C TYR A 14 -7.55 -2.99 -23.08
N ALA A 15 -7.47 -2.61 -24.34
CA ALA A 15 -6.30 -2.86 -25.17
C ALA A 15 -5.02 -2.12 -24.69
N THR A 16 -5.16 -1.19 -23.75
CA THR A 16 -4.09 -0.25 -23.34
C THR A 16 -3.88 -0.18 -21.83
N LYS A 17 -4.06 -1.30 -21.11
CA LYS A 17 -3.89 -1.33 -19.64
C LYS A 17 -2.52 -0.84 -19.17
N VAL A 18 -1.46 -1.23 -19.88
CA VAL A 18 -0.08 -0.79 -19.57
C VAL A 18 0.07 0.71 -19.72
N ASP A 19 -0.38 1.27 -20.85
CA ASP A 19 -0.26 2.71 -21.11
C ASP A 19 -1.05 3.53 -20.10
N ARG A 20 -2.21 3.02 -19.68
CA ARG A 20 -3.04 3.64 -18.66
C ARG A 20 -2.36 3.62 -17.29
N LEU A 21 -1.80 2.48 -16.90
CA LEU A 21 -1.04 2.36 -15.65
C LEU A 21 0.12 3.36 -15.61
N ARG A 22 0.90 3.45 -16.70
CA ARG A 22 1.99 4.42 -16.84
C ARG A 22 1.49 5.86 -16.76
N ALA A 23 0.40 6.17 -17.46
CA ALA A 23 -0.20 7.51 -17.43
C ALA A 23 -0.74 7.90 -16.06
N ASP A 24 -1.39 6.97 -15.36
CA ASP A 24 -1.92 7.20 -14.00
C ASP A 24 -0.79 7.41 -12.99
N ALA A 25 0.29 6.64 -13.07
CA ALA A 25 1.47 6.80 -12.22
C ALA A 25 2.14 8.16 -12.44
N ARG A 26 2.41 8.53 -13.71
CA ARG A 26 2.99 9.85 -14.06
C ARG A 26 2.10 11.00 -13.60
N TRP A 27 0.79 10.89 -13.82
CA TRP A 27 -0.14 11.91 -13.37
C TRP A 27 -0.09 12.08 -11.84
N ALA A 28 -0.13 10.99 -11.08
CA ALA A 28 -0.09 11.03 -9.62
C ALA A 28 1.21 11.66 -9.09
N ASP A 29 2.35 11.34 -9.71
CA ASP A 29 3.65 11.92 -9.38
C ASP A 29 3.69 13.43 -9.64
N GLN A 30 3.22 13.87 -10.82
CA GLN A 30 3.16 15.28 -11.22
C GLN A 30 2.14 16.08 -10.38
N ALA A 31 1.04 15.47 -10.02
CA ALA A 31 -0.01 16.08 -9.19
C ALA A 31 0.36 16.23 -7.71
N GLY A 32 1.54 15.77 -7.29
CA GLY A 32 2.00 15.92 -5.92
C GLY A 32 1.45 14.89 -4.94
N LEU A 33 0.78 13.84 -5.39
CA LEU A 33 0.32 12.77 -4.50
C LEU A 33 1.50 12.10 -3.79
N ALA A 34 1.25 11.60 -2.59
CA ALA A 34 2.30 10.98 -1.77
C ALA A 34 2.60 9.54 -2.22
N THR A 35 1.58 8.78 -2.58
CA THR A 35 1.70 7.35 -2.89
C THR A 35 0.78 6.95 -4.04
N VAL A 36 1.19 5.90 -4.77
CA VAL A 36 0.30 5.09 -5.59
C VAL A 36 0.27 3.67 -5.05
N TRP A 37 -0.93 3.07 -4.99
CA TRP A 37 -1.15 1.73 -4.47
C TRP A 37 -1.69 0.82 -5.56
N VAL A 38 -1.02 -0.32 -5.76
CA VAL A 38 -1.37 -1.31 -6.79
C VAL A 38 -1.99 -2.53 -6.13
N PRO A 39 -3.30 -2.80 -6.29
CA PRO A 39 -3.94 -3.99 -5.77
C PRO A 39 -3.54 -5.23 -6.58
N GLN A 40 -3.45 -6.39 -5.91
CA GLN A 40 -3.34 -7.69 -6.57
C GLN A 40 -4.73 -8.27 -6.75
N ILE A 41 -5.18 -8.37 -7.98
CA ILE A 41 -6.45 -9.00 -8.36
C ILE A 41 -6.11 -10.32 -9.07
N PRO A 42 -6.80 -11.45 -8.76
CA PRO A 42 -6.42 -12.78 -9.26
C PRO A 42 -6.36 -12.92 -10.78
N ASP A 43 -7.20 -12.18 -11.48
CA ASP A 43 -7.37 -12.24 -12.94
C ASP A 43 -6.76 -11.04 -13.69
N GLU A 44 -5.88 -10.27 -13.00
CA GLU A 44 -5.27 -9.05 -13.53
C GLU A 44 -3.74 -9.09 -13.45
N PHE A 45 -3.08 -8.00 -13.84
CA PHE A 45 -1.63 -7.88 -13.80
C PHE A 45 -1.08 -8.11 -12.41
N ASP A 46 0.06 -8.78 -12.34
CA ASP A 46 0.81 -8.94 -11.11
C ASP A 46 1.17 -7.57 -10.48
N ALA A 47 0.88 -7.40 -9.19
CA ALA A 47 1.01 -6.12 -8.52
C ALA A 47 2.46 -5.64 -8.44
N LEU A 48 3.44 -6.51 -8.22
CA LEU A 48 4.86 -6.12 -8.17
C LEU A 48 5.40 -5.76 -9.55
N THR A 49 5.00 -6.48 -10.60
CA THR A 49 5.33 -6.12 -11.98
C THR A 49 4.73 -4.76 -12.36
N ALA A 50 3.47 -4.52 -11.98
CA ALA A 50 2.82 -3.23 -12.20
C ALA A 50 3.45 -2.10 -11.36
N ALA A 51 3.85 -2.39 -10.12
CA ALA A 51 4.57 -1.45 -9.25
C ALA A 51 5.96 -1.09 -9.83
N ALA A 52 6.70 -2.06 -10.35
CA ALA A 52 7.98 -1.80 -11.02
C ALA A 52 7.79 -0.87 -12.24
N LEU A 53 6.74 -1.11 -13.04
CA LEU A 53 6.42 -0.25 -14.17
C LEU A 53 6.06 1.17 -13.73
N ALA A 54 5.23 1.31 -12.69
CA ALA A 54 4.88 2.61 -12.12
C ALA A 54 6.11 3.33 -11.54
N GLY A 55 6.98 2.60 -10.85
CA GLY A 55 8.24 3.13 -10.30
C GLY A 55 9.21 3.65 -11.36
N ALA A 56 9.33 2.92 -12.49
CA ALA A 56 10.16 3.34 -13.62
C ALA A 56 9.64 4.61 -14.33
N GLU A 57 8.34 4.89 -14.24
CA GLU A 57 7.70 6.06 -14.86
C GLU A 57 7.67 7.30 -13.96
N THR A 58 8.12 7.19 -12.72
CA THR A 58 8.00 8.23 -11.69
C THR A 58 9.33 8.49 -11.01
N SER A 59 9.46 9.63 -10.33
CA SER A 59 10.74 10.03 -9.72
C SER A 59 10.63 10.34 -8.22
N ARG A 60 9.45 10.68 -7.71
CA ARG A 60 9.23 11.17 -6.35
C ARG A 60 8.25 10.32 -5.56
N ILE A 61 7.13 9.94 -6.18
CA ILE A 61 6.01 9.27 -5.53
C ILE A 61 6.41 7.89 -4.99
N GLU A 62 5.95 7.55 -3.79
CA GLU A 62 6.06 6.21 -3.25
C GLU A 62 5.13 5.26 -4.02
N VAL A 63 5.59 4.06 -4.29
CA VAL A 63 4.81 3.02 -4.99
C VAL A 63 4.59 1.86 -4.03
N GLY A 64 3.35 1.48 -3.79
CA GLY A 64 3.03 0.39 -2.88
C GLY A 64 2.16 -0.68 -3.52
N THR A 65 2.22 -1.89 -2.98
CA THR A 65 1.24 -2.95 -3.30
C THR A 65 0.15 -3.01 -2.24
N ALA A 66 -1.11 -3.30 -2.64
CA ALA A 66 -2.26 -3.25 -1.75
C ALA A 66 -3.29 -4.38 -2.04
N VAL A 67 -2.96 -5.62 -1.76
CA VAL A 67 -1.73 -6.22 -1.22
C VAL A 67 -1.37 -7.50 -1.99
N VAL A 68 -0.11 -7.89 -1.97
CA VAL A 68 0.34 -9.16 -2.57
C VAL A 68 -0.03 -10.32 -1.64
N PRO A 69 -0.74 -11.36 -2.11
CA PRO A 69 -0.99 -12.57 -1.34
C PRO A 69 0.26 -13.42 -1.18
N ILE A 70 0.47 -13.95 0.04
CA ILE A 70 1.66 -14.76 0.35
C ILE A 70 1.56 -16.21 -0.16
N GLN A 71 0.35 -16.78 -0.26
CA GLN A 71 0.16 -18.20 -0.50
C GLN A 71 0.77 -18.71 -1.84
N PRO A 72 0.62 -18.00 -2.97
CA PRO A 72 1.14 -18.49 -4.25
C PRO A 72 2.65 -18.23 -4.44
N ARG A 73 3.32 -17.63 -3.45
CA ARG A 73 4.73 -17.25 -3.56
C ARG A 73 5.56 -17.77 -2.40
N HIS A 74 6.69 -18.40 -2.70
CA HIS A 74 7.69 -18.69 -1.69
C HIS A 74 8.31 -17.38 -1.17
N PRO A 75 8.57 -17.21 0.16
CA PRO A 75 9.08 -15.96 0.71
C PRO A 75 10.39 -15.47 0.10
N ILE A 76 11.31 -16.37 -0.27
CA ILE A 76 12.54 -16.00 -0.99
C ILE A 76 12.24 -15.46 -2.39
N ALA A 77 11.34 -16.09 -3.12
CA ALA A 77 10.95 -15.59 -4.45
C ALA A 77 10.29 -14.20 -4.36
N LEU A 78 9.46 -13.98 -3.32
CA LEU A 78 8.89 -12.67 -3.06
C LEU A 78 9.96 -11.65 -2.67
N ALA A 79 10.93 -12.01 -1.83
CA ALA A 79 12.03 -11.13 -1.46
C ALA A 79 12.84 -10.69 -2.69
N GLN A 80 13.22 -11.64 -3.56
CA GLN A 80 13.91 -11.32 -4.82
C GLN A 80 13.10 -10.37 -5.70
N GLN A 81 11.80 -10.62 -5.84
CA GLN A 81 10.91 -9.78 -6.65
C GLN A 81 10.75 -8.39 -6.02
N ALA A 82 10.58 -8.32 -4.70
CA ALA A 82 10.43 -7.05 -3.97
C ALA A 82 11.71 -6.20 -4.05
N LEU A 83 12.89 -6.79 -3.81
CA LEU A 83 14.16 -6.09 -3.89
C LEU A 83 14.47 -5.63 -5.33
N SER A 84 14.16 -6.44 -6.34
CA SER A 84 14.28 -6.03 -7.74
C SER A 84 13.35 -4.86 -8.08
N THR A 85 12.11 -4.91 -7.58
CA THR A 85 11.15 -3.81 -7.74
C THR A 85 11.60 -2.57 -6.99
N GLN A 86 12.17 -2.72 -5.78
CA GLN A 86 12.72 -1.62 -4.99
C GLN A 86 13.86 -0.90 -5.73
N ALA A 87 14.75 -1.67 -6.38
CA ALA A 87 15.80 -1.12 -7.22
C ALA A 87 15.24 -0.32 -8.41
N VAL A 88 14.23 -0.86 -9.12
CA VAL A 88 13.55 -0.16 -10.22
C VAL A 88 12.85 1.10 -9.72
N CYS A 89 12.26 1.07 -8.54
CA CYS A 89 11.61 2.22 -7.92
C CYS A 89 12.59 3.24 -7.31
N GLY A 90 13.90 2.98 -7.33
CA GLY A 90 14.89 3.87 -6.71
C GLY A 90 14.67 4.05 -5.21
N GLY A 91 14.35 2.99 -4.49
CA GLY A 91 14.15 3.01 -3.04
C GLY A 91 12.74 3.45 -2.58
N ARG A 92 11.76 3.57 -3.50
CA ARG A 92 10.41 4.11 -3.21
C ARG A 92 9.30 3.05 -3.12
N LEU A 93 9.64 1.76 -3.09
CA LEU A 93 8.66 0.69 -2.91
C LEU A 93 8.25 0.55 -1.44
N SER A 94 6.94 0.41 -1.19
CA SER A 94 6.37 -0.11 0.06
C SER A 94 5.64 -1.42 -0.23
N LEU A 95 6.08 -2.51 0.40
CA LEU A 95 5.56 -3.85 0.15
C LEU A 95 4.36 -4.14 1.04
N GLY A 96 3.17 -4.08 0.47
CA GLY A 96 1.94 -4.52 1.14
C GLY A 96 1.69 -6.01 0.92
N LEU A 97 1.50 -6.76 2.01
CA LEU A 97 1.28 -8.20 2.04
C LEU A 97 -0.05 -8.57 2.69
N GLY A 98 -0.62 -9.69 2.28
CA GLY A 98 -1.82 -10.21 2.91
C GLY A 98 -1.99 -11.71 2.74
N VAL A 99 -2.95 -12.26 3.47
CA VAL A 99 -3.31 -13.68 3.40
C VAL A 99 -4.44 -13.95 2.41
N SER A 100 -4.86 -12.94 1.65
CA SER A 100 -5.96 -13.03 0.68
C SER A 100 -7.29 -13.47 1.31
N HIS A 101 -8.22 -13.94 0.49
CA HIS A 101 -9.51 -14.48 0.90
C HIS A 101 -9.49 -16.00 0.76
N HIS A 102 -10.21 -16.72 1.64
CA HIS A 102 -10.25 -18.18 1.60
C HIS A 102 -10.71 -18.70 0.22
N TRP A 103 -11.75 -18.09 -0.38
CA TRP A 103 -12.27 -18.51 -1.68
C TRP A 103 -11.28 -18.27 -2.83
N ILE A 104 -10.44 -17.23 -2.76
CA ILE A 104 -9.36 -17.03 -3.75
C ILE A 104 -8.28 -18.10 -3.58
N VAL A 105 -7.86 -18.34 -2.34
CA VAL A 105 -6.73 -19.25 -2.06
C VAL A 105 -7.15 -20.70 -2.26
N ASP A 106 -8.29 -21.10 -1.71
CA ASP A 106 -8.78 -22.50 -1.77
C ASP A 106 -9.47 -22.81 -3.08
N GLU A 107 -10.53 -22.05 -3.46
CA GLU A 107 -11.36 -22.41 -4.60
C GLU A 107 -10.73 -22.03 -5.95
N MET A 108 -10.06 -20.84 -6.05
CA MET A 108 -9.46 -20.41 -7.31
C MET A 108 -8.03 -20.94 -7.51
N LEU A 109 -7.22 -21.02 -6.44
CA LEU A 109 -5.81 -21.42 -6.55
C LEU A 109 -5.56 -22.88 -6.12
N GLY A 110 -6.51 -23.53 -5.45
CA GLY A 110 -6.34 -24.90 -4.94
C GLY A 110 -5.25 -25.02 -3.86
N LEU A 111 -5.02 -23.96 -3.10
CA LEU A 111 -4.01 -23.90 -2.06
C LEU A 111 -4.67 -23.95 -0.66
N PRO A 112 -4.00 -24.50 0.36
CA PRO A 112 -4.55 -24.54 1.71
C PRO A 112 -4.70 -23.12 2.30
N TYR A 113 -5.84 -22.88 2.97
CA TYR A 113 -6.10 -21.64 3.71
C TYR A 113 -6.32 -21.94 5.18
N GLU A 114 -5.26 -22.32 5.87
CA GLU A 114 -5.31 -22.70 7.27
C GLU A 114 -4.45 -21.76 8.12
N ARG A 115 -4.90 -21.46 9.35
CA ARG A 115 -4.17 -20.65 10.35
C ARG A 115 -3.47 -19.41 9.77
N PRO A 116 -4.20 -18.47 9.08
CA PRO A 116 -3.59 -17.43 8.28
C PRO A 116 -2.59 -16.54 9.03
N ALA A 117 -2.80 -16.26 10.32
CA ALA A 117 -1.87 -15.47 11.13
C ALA A 117 -0.58 -16.24 11.45
N ALA A 118 -0.66 -17.55 11.70
CA ALA A 118 0.50 -18.40 11.93
C ALA A 118 1.31 -18.56 10.63
N THR A 119 0.61 -18.77 9.51
CA THR A 119 1.23 -18.82 8.18
C THR A 119 1.96 -17.52 7.86
N MET A 120 1.35 -16.35 8.10
CA MET A 120 2.01 -15.06 7.91
C MET A 120 3.24 -14.91 8.82
N ARG A 121 3.16 -15.34 10.08
CA ARG A 121 4.31 -15.30 11.01
C ARG A 121 5.48 -16.13 10.47
N ALA A 122 5.24 -17.39 10.11
CA ALA A 122 6.26 -18.26 9.53
C ALA A 122 6.83 -17.70 8.21
N TYR A 123 6.00 -17.04 7.42
CA TYR A 123 6.42 -16.37 6.20
C TYR A 123 7.35 -15.19 6.48
N LEU A 124 7.03 -14.34 7.46
CA LEU A 124 7.85 -13.22 7.88
C LEU A 124 9.20 -13.67 8.49
N ASP A 125 9.26 -14.83 9.14
CA ASP A 125 10.52 -15.38 9.68
C ASP A 125 11.56 -15.56 8.58
N VAL A 126 11.13 -15.83 7.35
CA VAL A 126 12.02 -15.95 6.17
C VAL A 126 12.15 -14.59 5.44
N LEU A 127 11.06 -13.85 5.33
CA LEU A 127 11.02 -12.61 4.53
C LEU A 127 11.85 -11.49 5.17
N ASP A 128 11.74 -11.30 6.50
CA ASP A 128 12.43 -10.20 7.18
C ASP A 128 13.96 -10.27 7.00
N PRO A 129 14.65 -11.40 7.28
CA PRO A 129 16.08 -11.48 7.00
C PRO A 129 16.41 -11.38 5.50
N ALA A 130 15.52 -11.86 4.61
CA ALA A 130 15.72 -11.78 3.17
C ALA A 130 15.63 -10.33 2.64
N LEU A 131 14.86 -9.46 3.29
CA LEU A 131 14.77 -8.03 2.97
C LEU A 131 15.79 -7.17 3.73
N GLY A 132 16.44 -7.74 4.75
CA GLY A 132 17.37 -7.04 5.63
C GLY A 132 18.73 -6.70 5.02
N GLY A 133 19.01 -7.17 3.82
CA GLY A 133 20.27 -6.93 3.11
C GLY A 133 20.95 -8.23 2.62
N PRO A 134 22.13 -8.11 1.99
CA PRO A 134 22.84 -9.26 1.47
C PRO A 134 23.31 -10.17 2.59
N GLY A 135 23.20 -11.48 2.37
CA GLY A 135 23.64 -12.49 3.31
C GLY A 135 22.87 -13.81 3.23
N PRO A 136 23.26 -14.78 4.05
CA PRO A 136 22.55 -16.05 4.10
C PRO A 136 21.19 -15.87 4.81
N VAL A 137 20.15 -16.39 4.20
CA VAL A 137 18.86 -16.60 4.85
C VAL A 137 18.79 -18.06 5.26
N ASP A 138 18.94 -18.32 6.54
CA ASP A 138 18.98 -19.65 7.13
C ASP A 138 17.86 -19.76 8.18
N VAL A 139 16.73 -20.34 7.78
CA VAL A 139 15.51 -20.41 8.57
C VAL A 139 14.88 -21.79 8.46
N GLU A 140 14.59 -22.40 9.60
CA GLU A 140 13.79 -23.60 9.69
C GLU A 140 12.62 -23.34 10.67
N ASN A 141 11.38 -23.46 10.17
CA ASN A 141 10.17 -23.36 10.96
C ASN A 141 9.13 -24.39 10.48
N GLU A 142 7.89 -24.33 11.00
CA GLU A 142 6.86 -25.33 10.68
C GLU A 142 6.45 -25.38 9.20
N LEU A 143 6.68 -24.30 8.41
CA LEU A 143 6.25 -24.20 7.02
C LEU A 143 7.41 -24.08 6.03
N PHE A 144 8.57 -23.59 6.47
CA PHE A 144 9.69 -23.28 5.58
C PHE A 144 11.00 -23.86 6.10
N ARG A 145 11.77 -24.41 5.17
CA ARG A 145 13.15 -24.78 5.37
C ARG A 145 13.98 -24.12 4.29
N VAL A 146 14.68 -23.05 4.66
CA VAL A 146 15.38 -22.17 3.73
C VAL A 146 16.85 -22.09 4.10
N HIS A 147 17.72 -22.40 3.14
CA HIS A 147 19.16 -22.21 3.20
C HIS A 147 19.54 -21.51 1.89
N ASN A 148 19.46 -20.20 1.83
CA ASN A 148 19.61 -19.45 0.59
C ASN A 148 20.56 -18.26 0.78
N PRO A 149 21.67 -18.17 0.04
CA PRO A 149 22.42 -16.93 -0.05
C PRO A 149 21.64 -15.93 -0.91
N LEU A 150 21.24 -14.82 -0.35
CA LEU A 150 20.62 -13.72 -1.09
C LEU A 150 21.62 -12.57 -1.17
N ASP A 151 22.13 -12.30 -2.36
CA ASP A 151 23.17 -11.30 -2.62
C ASP A 151 22.64 -10.20 -3.55
N ILE A 152 21.62 -9.49 -3.07
CA ILE A 152 21.09 -8.32 -3.76
C ILE A 152 21.58 -7.10 -2.98
N THR A 153 22.51 -6.37 -3.57
CA THR A 153 23.16 -5.19 -3.00
C THR A 153 22.56 -3.89 -3.57
N ASP A 154 22.92 -2.77 -2.98
CA ASP A 154 22.59 -1.42 -3.46
C ASP A 154 21.08 -1.12 -3.52
N VAL A 155 20.32 -1.83 -2.70
CA VAL A 155 18.88 -1.62 -2.54
C VAL A 155 18.59 -1.15 -1.12
N GLY A 156 17.92 -0.01 -1.00
CA GLY A 156 17.50 0.53 0.29
C GLY A 156 16.46 -0.36 1.01
N PRO A 157 16.17 -0.05 2.27
CA PRO A 157 15.16 -0.80 3.03
C PRO A 157 13.82 -0.83 2.29
N THR A 158 13.15 -1.98 2.34
CA THR A 158 11.81 -2.15 1.78
C THR A 158 10.79 -2.17 2.92
N PRO A 159 10.05 -1.08 3.17
CA PRO A 159 9.01 -1.06 4.18
C PRO A 159 7.94 -2.13 3.89
N VAL A 160 7.52 -2.85 4.92
CA VAL A 160 6.51 -3.90 4.84
C VAL A 160 5.26 -3.48 5.60
N LEU A 161 4.09 -3.63 4.97
CA LEU A 161 2.78 -3.37 5.56
C LEU A 161 1.92 -4.62 5.43
N LEU A 162 1.15 -4.98 6.47
CA LEU A 162 0.24 -6.12 6.41
C LEU A 162 -1.22 -5.68 6.22
N ALA A 163 -1.97 -6.39 5.40
CA ALA A 163 -3.42 -6.33 5.46
C ALA A 163 -3.89 -7.02 6.75
N ALA A 164 -4.25 -6.23 7.75
CA ALA A 164 -4.58 -6.74 9.08
C ALA A 164 -5.90 -6.16 9.58
N LEU A 165 -6.88 -7.05 9.82
CA LEU A 165 -8.21 -6.69 10.28
C LEU A 165 -8.53 -7.31 11.67
N GLY A 166 -8.14 -8.56 11.86
CA GLY A 166 -8.36 -9.30 13.09
C GLY A 166 -7.25 -9.08 14.14
N PRO A 167 -7.54 -9.36 15.44
CA PRO A 167 -6.61 -9.07 16.54
C PRO A 167 -5.22 -9.70 16.38
N ALA A 168 -5.14 -10.97 15.96
CA ALA A 168 -3.87 -11.68 15.80
C ALA A 168 -3.00 -11.10 14.68
N MET A 169 -3.62 -10.71 13.55
CA MET A 169 -2.90 -10.10 12.43
C MET A 169 -2.48 -8.67 12.74
N LEU A 170 -3.32 -7.89 13.45
CA LEU A 170 -2.98 -6.54 13.93
C LEU A 170 -1.81 -6.57 14.91
N GLN A 171 -1.79 -7.56 15.82
CA GLN A 171 -0.67 -7.77 16.71
C GLN A 171 0.61 -8.06 15.92
N LEU A 172 0.56 -8.99 14.97
CA LEU A 172 1.70 -9.35 14.14
C LEU A 172 2.19 -8.16 13.30
N ALA A 173 1.27 -7.36 12.74
CA ALA A 173 1.61 -6.16 11.99
C ALA A 173 2.38 -5.15 12.85
N GLY A 174 1.91 -4.87 14.07
CA GLY A 174 2.61 -3.98 15.00
C GLY A 174 3.97 -4.52 15.45
N GLU A 175 4.06 -5.81 15.74
CA GLU A 175 5.29 -6.46 16.22
C GLU A 175 6.39 -6.53 15.14
N ARG A 176 6.04 -6.73 13.88
CA ARG A 176 6.99 -7.18 12.84
C ARG A 176 7.10 -6.26 11.63
N THR A 177 6.15 -5.33 11.39
CA THR A 177 6.09 -4.58 10.15
C THR A 177 5.92 -3.08 10.37
N ASP A 178 5.94 -2.29 9.30
CA ASP A 178 5.88 -0.83 9.38
C ASP A 178 4.43 -0.30 9.48
N GLY A 179 3.44 -1.19 9.49
CA GLY A 179 2.06 -0.82 9.67
C GLY A 179 1.05 -1.72 8.98
N THR A 180 -0.12 -1.18 8.70
CA THR A 180 -1.24 -1.93 8.12
C THR A 180 -1.85 -1.23 6.91
N LEU A 181 -2.39 -2.04 5.98
CA LEU A 181 -3.23 -1.62 4.86
C LEU A 181 -4.65 -2.13 5.10
N LEU A 182 -5.60 -1.23 5.00
CA LEU A 182 -6.99 -1.48 5.31
C LEU A 182 -7.87 -1.31 4.08
N TRP A 183 -8.87 -2.16 3.98
CA TRP A 183 -10.01 -2.02 3.11
C TRP A 183 -11.28 -2.32 3.91
N MET A 184 -12.39 -1.66 3.63
CA MET A 184 -13.66 -1.84 4.35
C MET A 184 -13.64 -1.43 5.84
N ALA A 185 -12.70 -0.59 6.27
CA ALA A 185 -12.63 -0.05 7.62
C ALA A 185 -13.12 1.39 7.64
N ASP A 186 -14.15 1.67 8.41
CA ASP A 186 -14.61 3.03 8.70
C ASP A 186 -13.84 3.67 9.87
N GLU A 187 -14.11 4.92 10.15
CA GLU A 187 -13.44 5.70 11.18
C GLU A 187 -13.59 5.08 12.58
N ARG A 188 -14.76 4.52 12.89
CA ARG A 188 -14.99 3.87 14.20
C ARG A 188 -14.17 2.61 14.33
N ALA A 189 -14.16 1.74 13.31
CA ALA A 189 -13.36 0.53 13.31
C ALA A 189 -11.85 0.86 13.39
N ILE A 190 -11.39 1.89 12.67
CA ILE A 190 -10.01 2.36 12.73
C ILE A 190 -9.66 2.85 14.14
N GLY A 191 -10.43 3.80 14.68
CA GLY A 191 -10.11 4.47 15.95
C GLY A 191 -10.29 3.58 17.18
N SER A 192 -11.30 2.70 17.19
CA SER A 192 -11.61 1.89 18.38
C SER A 192 -11.01 0.48 18.37
N HIS A 193 -10.76 -0.10 17.19
CA HIS A 193 -10.29 -1.49 17.07
C HIS A 193 -8.86 -1.59 16.52
N ILE A 194 -8.56 -0.93 15.41
CA ILE A 194 -7.31 -1.13 14.65
C ILE A 194 -6.15 -0.38 15.30
N VAL A 195 -6.23 0.94 15.36
CA VAL A 195 -5.14 1.81 15.84
C VAL A 195 -4.69 1.43 17.26
N PRO A 196 -5.59 1.25 18.26
CA PRO A 196 -5.14 0.93 19.61
C PRO A 196 -4.40 -0.41 19.73
N ARG A 197 -4.78 -1.42 18.93
CA ARG A 197 -4.11 -2.74 18.95
C ARG A 197 -2.78 -2.72 18.25
N LEU A 198 -2.76 -2.11 17.08
CA LEU A 198 -1.56 -1.99 16.25
C LEU A 198 -0.47 -1.19 16.98
N THR A 199 -0.83 -0.02 17.54
CA THR A 199 0.09 0.85 18.28
C THR A 199 0.65 0.16 19.53
N ARG A 200 -0.22 -0.47 20.32
CA ARG A 200 0.22 -1.22 21.51
C ARG A 200 1.21 -2.34 21.17
N ALA A 201 0.96 -3.06 20.08
CA ALA A 201 1.86 -4.12 19.62
C ALA A 201 3.22 -3.57 19.16
N ALA A 202 3.22 -2.46 18.43
CA ALA A 202 4.44 -1.77 18.01
C ALA A 202 5.24 -1.25 19.21
N GLU A 203 4.59 -0.57 20.15
CA GLU A 203 5.21 -0.08 21.39
C GLU A 203 5.82 -1.23 22.21
N ALA A 204 5.09 -2.33 22.39
CA ALA A 204 5.58 -3.50 23.11
C ALA A 204 6.78 -4.16 22.46
N ALA A 205 6.91 -4.05 21.14
CA ALA A 205 8.05 -4.52 20.36
C ALA A 205 9.17 -3.49 20.19
N GLY A 206 9.05 -2.29 20.79
CA GLY A 206 10.01 -1.21 20.67
C GLY A 206 10.13 -0.62 19.27
N ARG A 207 9.07 -0.73 18.46
CA ARG A 207 9.04 -0.22 17.08
C ARG A 207 8.48 1.21 17.00
N PRO A 208 8.82 1.96 15.96
CA PRO A 208 8.23 3.27 15.70
C PRO A 208 6.69 3.21 15.56
N PRO A 209 6.00 4.35 15.68
CA PRO A 209 4.57 4.43 15.42
C PRO A 209 4.23 3.85 14.04
N PRO A 210 3.30 2.88 13.97
CA PRO A 210 3.00 2.18 12.72
C PRO A 210 2.17 3.05 11.76
N ARG A 211 2.36 2.84 10.47
CA ARG A 211 1.50 3.43 9.44
C ARG A 211 0.13 2.74 9.41
N VAL A 212 -0.89 3.54 9.18
CA VAL A 212 -2.28 3.07 8.98
C VAL A 212 -2.78 3.61 7.66
N VAL A 213 -2.76 2.79 6.63
CA VAL A 213 -3.20 3.14 5.27
C VAL A 213 -4.64 2.72 5.10
N ALA A 214 -5.57 3.66 4.99
CA ALA A 214 -6.99 3.38 4.79
C ALA A 214 -7.36 3.47 3.30
N GLY A 215 -7.84 2.37 2.73
CA GLY A 215 -8.41 2.32 1.38
C GLY A 215 -9.85 2.81 1.39
N ILE A 216 -10.14 3.88 0.65
CA ILE A 216 -11.43 4.57 0.69
C ILE A 216 -11.92 4.87 -0.72
N PRO A 217 -13.18 4.51 -1.07
CA PRO A 217 -13.81 5.00 -2.29
C PRO A 217 -14.11 6.50 -2.17
N VAL A 218 -13.89 7.25 -3.23
CA VAL A 218 -14.10 8.71 -3.28
C VAL A 218 -14.79 9.12 -4.58
N CYS A 219 -15.79 9.98 -4.49
CA CYS A 219 -16.50 10.57 -5.62
C CYS A 219 -16.80 12.04 -5.38
N LEU A 220 -16.17 12.95 -6.12
CA LEU A 220 -16.58 14.36 -6.14
C LEU A 220 -17.81 14.49 -7.06
N CYS A 221 -18.95 14.86 -6.47
CA CYS A 221 -20.23 14.97 -7.16
C CYS A 221 -21.10 16.04 -6.53
N ARG A 222 -22.25 16.32 -7.12
CA ARG A 222 -23.26 17.19 -6.50
C ARG A 222 -23.99 16.44 -5.39
N ASP A 223 -24.59 17.17 -4.48
CA ASP A 223 -25.32 16.59 -3.34
C ASP A 223 -26.52 15.72 -3.80
N ASP A 224 -27.18 16.07 -4.92
CA ASP A 224 -28.26 15.29 -5.52
C ASP A 224 -27.79 14.00 -6.26
N GLU A 225 -26.49 13.82 -6.42
CA GLU A 225 -25.88 12.64 -7.05
C GLU A 225 -25.30 11.64 -6.02
N VAL A 226 -25.28 11.98 -4.73
CA VAL A 226 -24.66 11.14 -3.70
C VAL A 226 -25.26 9.75 -3.64
N ASP A 227 -26.58 9.61 -3.66
CA ASP A 227 -27.27 8.31 -3.61
C ASP A 227 -26.91 7.44 -4.83
N ALA A 228 -26.77 8.05 -6.00
CA ALA A 228 -26.34 7.36 -7.21
C ALA A 228 -24.88 6.91 -7.11
N ALA A 229 -24.01 7.70 -6.48
CA ALA A 229 -22.62 7.37 -6.23
C ALA A 229 -22.49 6.20 -5.23
N VAL A 230 -23.28 6.19 -4.16
CA VAL A 230 -23.38 5.09 -3.18
C VAL A 230 -23.83 3.80 -3.86
N ALA A 231 -24.96 3.85 -4.59
CA ALA A 231 -25.48 2.69 -5.31
C ALA A 231 -24.49 2.13 -6.33
N ARG A 232 -23.75 3.01 -7.01
CA ARG A 232 -22.69 2.58 -7.93
C ARG A 232 -21.52 1.93 -7.19
N THR A 233 -21.10 2.51 -6.06
CA THR A 233 -20.01 1.97 -5.23
C THR A 233 -20.35 0.55 -4.78
N ASN A 234 -21.53 0.34 -4.24
CA ASN A 234 -22.03 -0.99 -3.86
C ASN A 234 -21.99 -1.96 -5.04
N ARG A 235 -22.46 -1.55 -6.21
CA ARG A 235 -22.48 -2.42 -7.39
C ARG A 235 -21.10 -2.87 -7.89
N ILE A 236 -20.08 -1.99 -7.79
CA ILE A 236 -18.76 -2.26 -8.38
C ILE A 236 -17.71 -2.75 -7.38
N LEU A 237 -17.94 -2.60 -6.07
CA LEU A 237 -16.97 -2.94 -5.03
C LEU A 237 -17.47 -3.98 -4.02
N ALA A 238 -18.74 -4.42 -4.09
CA ALA A 238 -19.36 -5.32 -3.12
C ALA A 238 -18.74 -6.72 -3.03
N GLU A 239 -17.94 -7.16 -3.98
CA GLU A 239 -17.33 -8.49 -3.93
C GLU A 239 -16.44 -8.72 -2.67
N ALA A 240 -15.89 -7.66 -2.09
CA ALA A 240 -15.13 -7.74 -0.86
C ALA A 240 -16.00 -8.12 0.35
N GLU A 241 -17.28 -7.74 0.36
CA GLU A 241 -18.22 -7.97 1.47
C GLU A 241 -18.52 -9.44 1.73
N VAL A 242 -18.25 -10.32 0.77
CA VAL A 242 -18.47 -11.76 0.90
C VAL A 242 -17.50 -12.43 1.88
N SER A 243 -16.40 -11.75 2.23
CA SER A 243 -15.40 -12.29 3.14
C SER A 243 -15.84 -12.16 4.60
N PRO A 244 -15.84 -13.25 5.40
CA PRO A 244 -16.17 -13.21 6.83
C PRO A 244 -15.31 -12.21 7.64
N ASN A 245 -14.07 -11.98 7.22
CA ASN A 245 -13.18 -11.02 7.89
C ASN A 245 -13.66 -9.58 7.70
N TYR A 246 -14.20 -9.24 6.53
CA TYR A 246 -14.78 -7.93 6.28
C TYR A 246 -16.13 -7.75 6.98
N GLN A 247 -16.98 -8.78 7.02
CA GLN A 247 -18.21 -8.74 7.81
C GLN A 247 -17.92 -8.44 9.30
N GLN A 248 -16.96 -9.16 9.89
CA GLN A 248 -16.54 -8.90 11.27
C GLN A 248 -15.95 -7.48 11.46
N LEU A 249 -15.37 -6.89 10.44
CA LEU A 249 -14.87 -5.52 10.50
C LEU A 249 -16.00 -4.50 10.44
N LEU A 250 -16.96 -4.68 9.53
CA LEU A 250 -18.17 -3.85 9.44
C LEU A 250 -18.95 -3.88 10.76
N ASP A 251 -19.07 -5.06 11.40
CA ASP A 251 -19.73 -5.20 12.73
C ASP A 251 -19.03 -4.39 13.83
N ARG A 252 -17.78 -3.98 13.65
CA ARG A 252 -17.02 -3.14 14.60
C ARG A 252 -17.13 -1.65 14.32
N GLY A 253 -17.57 -1.31 13.11
CA GLY A 253 -17.78 0.03 12.63
C GLY A 253 -19.25 0.47 12.67
N ASP A 254 -19.53 1.54 11.95
CA ASP A 254 -20.87 2.06 11.68
C ASP A 254 -21.32 1.74 10.25
N ALA A 255 -20.38 1.43 9.36
CA ALA A 255 -20.64 1.04 7.98
C ALA A 255 -21.27 -0.37 7.91
N ARG A 256 -22.25 -0.55 7.05
CA ARG A 256 -22.93 -1.84 6.79
C ARG A 256 -22.58 -2.44 5.44
N GLU A 257 -22.22 -1.58 4.50
CA GLU A 257 -21.85 -1.94 3.14
C GLU A 257 -20.72 -1.02 2.64
N VAL A 258 -20.08 -1.37 1.52
CA VAL A 258 -18.96 -0.59 0.98
C VAL A 258 -19.34 0.82 0.58
N GLY A 259 -20.59 1.05 0.20
CA GLY A 259 -21.13 2.37 -0.12
C GLY A 259 -21.12 3.34 1.06
N ASP A 260 -21.25 2.83 2.29
CA ASP A 260 -21.19 3.65 3.52
C ASP A 260 -19.79 4.22 3.77
N LEU A 261 -18.77 3.62 3.17
CA LEU A 261 -17.38 4.09 3.25
C LEU A 261 -17.07 5.19 2.23
N LEU A 262 -17.98 5.42 1.25
CA LEU A 262 -17.75 6.38 0.18
C LEU A 262 -17.66 7.81 0.73
N ALA A 263 -16.57 8.49 0.42
CA ALA A 263 -16.49 9.94 0.56
C ALA A 263 -17.08 10.60 -0.69
N ALA A 264 -18.35 11.05 -0.62
CA ALA A 264 -19.07 11.62 -1.75
C ALA A 264 -19.67 12.99 -1.43
N GLY A 265 -19.99 13.73 -2.49
CA GLY A 265 -20.57 15.06 -2.44
C GLY A 265 -19.65 16.15 -2.96
N GLY A 266 -19.93 17.41 -2.63
CA GLY A 266 -19.07 18.54 -2.95
C GLY A 266 -17.74 18.52 -2.19
N GLU A 267 -16.80 19.37 -2.58
CA GLU A 267 -15.43 19.45 -2.06
C GLU A 267 -15.36 19.45 -0.53
N ALA A 268 -16.16 20.30 0.11
CA ALA A 268 -16.21 20.39 1.57
C ALA A 268 -16.71 19.11 2.25
N ALA A 269 -17.62 18.36 1.62
CA ALA A 269 -18.12 17.10 2.15
C ALA A 269 -17.05 15.99 2.07
N VAL A 270 -16.40 15.88 0.91
CA VAL A 270 -15.31 14.92 0.71
C VAL A 270 -14.14 15.24 1.64
N GLU A 271 -13.71 16.49 1.74
CA GLU A 271 -12.62 16.89 2.63
C GLU A 271 -12.93 16.57 4.09
N ARG A 272 -14.13 16.90 4.58
CA ARG A 272 -14.56 16.55 5.96
C ARG A 272 -14.49 15.05 6.20
N ARG A 273 -14.97 14.23 5.24
CA ARG A 273 -14.91 12.77 5.36
C ARG A 273 -13.47 12.24 5.41
N LEU A 274 -12.57 12.78 4.59
CA LEU A 274 -11.17 12.38 4.63
C LEU A 274 -10.48 12.82 5.94
N ARG A 275 -10.87 13.99 6.50
CA ARG A 275 -10.35 14.44 7.80
C ARG A 275 -10.81 13.54 8.94
N SER A 276 -12.05 13.04 8.94
CA SER A 276 -12.51 12.11 9.97
C SER A 276 -11.73 10.80 10.01
N PHE A 277 -11.25 10.32 8.87
CA PHE A 277 -10.30 9.18 8.84
C PHE A 277 -8.94 9.54 9.47
N ALA A 278 -8.43 10.75 9.22
CA ALA A 278 -7.21 11.23 9.88
C ALA A 278 -7.38 11.33 11.39
N ASP A 279 -8.50 11.88 11.84
CA ASP A 279 -8.84 12.03 13.27
C ASP A 279 -8.99 10.65 13.96
N ALA A 280 -9.44 9.64 13.22
CA ALA A 280 -9.50 8.25 13.68
C ALA A 280 -8.10 7.58 13.75
N GLY A 281 -7.06 8.21 13.22
CA GLY A 281 -5.67 7.74 13.28
C GLY A 281 -5.13 7.15 11.99
N ALA A 282 -5.81 7.30 10.84
CA ALA A 282 -5.22 6.99 9.55
C ALA A 282 -4.07 7.95 9.24
N THR A 283 -2.90 7.40 8.91
CA THR A 283 -1.71 8.17 8.51
C THR A 283 -1.69 8.46 7.02
N ASP A 284 -2.28 7.56 6.25
CA ASP A 284 -2.35 7.58 4.79
C ASP A 284 -3.76 7.19 4.32
N ILE A 285 -4.18 7.78 3.23
CA ILE A 285 -5.39 7.40 2.49
C ILE A 285 -4.98 6.83 1.13
N SER A 286 -5.48 5.65 0.78
CA SER A 286 -5.41 5.07 -0.56
C SER A 286 -6.76 5.25 -1.26
N VAL A 287 -6.87 6.27 -2.10
CA VAL A 287 -8.13 6.62 -2.75
C VAL A 287 -8.45 5.69 -3.91
N ARG A 288 -9.62 5.06 -3.87
CA ARG A 288 -10.26 4.44 -5.04
C ARG A 288 -11.28 5.42 -5.62
N VAL A 289 -10.97 6.07 -6.73
CA VAL A 289 -11.94 6.97 -7.38
C VAL A 289 -13.09 6.15 -7.96
N VAL A 290 -14.32 6.54 -7.60
CA VAL A 290 -15.57 5.99 -8.14
C VAL A 290 -16.22 7.07 -9.00
N PRO A 291 -16.01 7.07 -10.32
CA PRO A 291 -16.62 8.06 -11.19
C PRO A 291 -18.11 7.77 -11.39
N ILE A 292 -18.93 8.81 -11.56
CA ILE A 292 -20.34 8.73 -11.87
C ILE A 292 -20.65 9.36 -13.23
N GLY A 293 -21.71 8.91 -13.85
CA GLY A 293 -22.20 9.37 -15.14
C GLY A 293 -22.95 8.27 -15.90
N ASP A 294 -23.76 8.69 -16.87
CA ASP A 294 -24.60 7.81 -17.68
C ASP A 294 -23.86 7.25 -18.92
N ASP A 295 -22.83 7.96 -19.34
CA ASP A 295 -22.00 7.61 -20.48
C ASP A 295 -20.50 7.69 -20.17
N ARG A 296 -19.67 7.27 -21.13
CA ARG A 296 -18.22 7.24 -21.00
C ARG A 296 -17.61 8.63 -20.78
N ASP A 297 -18.12 9.64 -21.46
CA ASP A 297 -17.55 10.98 -21.39
C ASP A 297 -17.84 11.62 -20.02
N GLN A 298 -19.03 11.41 -19.48
CA GLN A 298 -19.38 11.82 -18.12
C GLN A 298 -18.55 11.09 -17.06
N LEU A 299 -18.34 9.78 -17.20
CA LEU A 299 -17.47 9.01 -16.30
C LEU A 299 -16.04 9.52 -16.33
N VAL A 300 -15.50 9.82 -17.50
CA VAL A 300 -14.15 10.40 -17.65
C VAL A 300 -14.07 11.80 -17.03
N ALA A 301 -15.09 12.62 -17.25
CA ALA A 301 -15.16 13.97 -16.65
C ALA A 301 -15.23 13.90 -15.12
N SER A 302 -16.07 13.00 -14.56
CA SER A 302 -16.17 12.76 -13.11
C SER A 302 -14.84 12.28 -12.52
N LEU A 303 -14.17 11.31 -13.17
CA LEU A 303 -12.84 10.85 -12.78
C LEU A 303 -11.82 12.00 -12.72
N ARG A 304 -11.80 12.83 -13.76
CA ARG A 304 -10.87 13.97 -13.84
C ARG A 304 -11.13 15.00 -12.74
N ARG A 305 -12.39 15.37 -12.49
CA ARG A 305 -12.75 16.31 -11.42
C ARG A 305 -12.32 15.79 -10.05
N THR A 306 -12.63 14.54 -9.72
CA THR A 306 -12.24 13.95 -8.44
C THR A 306 -10.73 13.91 -8.28
N ARG A 307 -9.98 13.52 -9.33
CA ARG A 307 -8.51 13.51 -9.31
C ARG A 307 -7.93 14.91 -9.12
N ALA A 308 -8.45 15.93 -9.82
CA ALA A 308 -7.98 17.31 -9.68
C ALA A 308 -8.15 17.80 -8.23
N PHE A 309 -9.31 17.56 -7.64
CA PHE A 309 -9.57 17.92 -6.25
C PHE A 309 -8.63 17.17 -5.26
N LEU A 310 -8.35 15.90 -5.49
CA LEU A 310 -7.39 15.15 -4.66
C LEU A 310 -5.98 15.75 -4.73
N ALA A 311 -5.57 16.26 -5.88
CA ALA A 311 -4.29 16.96 -6.02
C ALA A 311 -4.25 18.26 -5.21
N GLU A 312 -5.33 19.03 -5.19
CA GLU A 312 -5.46 20.25 -4.37
C GLU A 312 -5.40 19.92 -2.87
N LEU A 313 -6.05 18.84 -2.44
CA LEU A 313 -6.04 18.41 -1.04
C LEU A 313 -4.66 18.00 -0.53
N THR A 314 -3.71 17.60 -1.38
CA THR A 314 -2.37 17.22 -0.93
C THR A 314 -1.68 18.34 -0.16
N THR A 315 -1.90 19.58 -0.54
CA THR A 315 -1.32 20.75 0.15
C THR A 315 -2.00 21.03 1.48
N SER A 316 -3.31 20.82 1.58
CA SER A 316 -4.08 21.05 2.83
C SER A 316 -3.85 19.98 3.89
N PHE A 317 -3.46 18.77 3.47
CA PHE A 317 -3.13 17.63 4.35
C PHE A 317 -1.63 17.47 4.63
N ALA A 318 -0.76 18.21 3.93
CA ALA A 318 0.66 18.23 4.27
C ALA A 318 0.82 18.78 5.68
N SER A 319 1.21 17.95 6.65
CA SER A 319 1.64 18.42 7.96
C SER A 319 2.76 19.43 7.78
N PRO A 320 2.86 20.49 8.60
CA PRO A 320 4.07 21.28 8.64
C PRO A 320 5.24 20.32 8.88
N ALA A 321 6.27 20.43 8.05
CA ALA A 321 7.44 19.56 8.09
C ALA A 321 7.93 19.50 9.55
N ALA A 322 8.14 18.29 10.07
CA ALA A 322 8.84 18.12 11.33
C ALA A 322 10.13 18.90 11.24
N PRO A 323 10.53 19.67 12.28
CA PRO A 323 11.78 20.42 12.26
C PRO A 323 12.91 19.43 11.96
N ALA A 324 13.76 19.78 10.99
CA ALA A 324 14.91 18.99 10.61
C ALA A 324 15.70 18.66 11.88
N SER A 325 16.00 17.37 12.08
CA SER A 325 16.83 16.92 13.18
C SER A 325 18.16 17.67 13.13
N PRO A 326 18.65 18.27 14.23
CA PRO A 326 19.90 18.96 14.23
C PRO A 326 21.06 17.96 14.11
N GLY A 327 21.82 18.07 13.03
CA GLY A 327 23.23 17.70 12.98
C GLY A 327 23.57 16.26 12.67
N GLU A 328 23.63 15.93 11.39
CA GLU A 328 24.71 15.03 10.94
C GLU A 328 26.03 15.82 10.93
N PRO A 329 27.11 15.32 11.56
CA PRO A 329 28.42 15.96 11.45
C PRO A 329 28.94 15.80 10.02
N ALA A 330 29.40 16.91 9.46
CA ALA A 330 30.03 16.95 8.14
C ALA A 330 31.17 15.92 8.05
N SER A 331 31.08 15.04 7.03
CA SER A 331 32.19 14.15 6.66
C SER A 331 33.43 14.97 6.39
N PRO A 332 34.63 14.54 6.88
CA PRO A 332 35.88 15.22 6.59
C PRO A 332 36.22 15.07 5.11
N ALA A 333 36.61 16.19 4.51
CA ALA A 333 37.07 16.28 3.14
C ALA A 333 38.23 15.30 2.89
N VAL A 334 38.10 14.47 1.88
CA VAL A 334 39.16 13.60 1.37
C VAL A 334 40.17 14.50 0.63
N GLU A 335 41.32 14.74 1.25
CA GLU A 335 42.46 15.33 0.56
C GLU A 335 42.94 14.37 -0.57
N SER A 336 42.84 14.82 -1.80
CA SER A 336 43.40 14.15 -2.96
C SER A 336 44.93 14.28 -2.91
N LYS A 337 45.64 13.20 -2.55
CA LYS A 337 47.07 13.11 -2.80
C LYS A 337 47.31 12.89 -4.29
N ALA A 338 47.90 13.89 -4.92
CA ALA A 338 48.45 13.77 -6.27
C ALA A 338 49.49 12.65 -6.32
N VAL A 339 49.32 11.70 -7.20
CA VAL A 339 50.30 10.69 -7.53
C VAL A 339 51.28 11.31 -8.53
N ASP A 340 52.49 11.54 -8.05
CA ASP A 340 53.64 11.98 -8.85
C ASP A 340 54.10 10.81 -9.74
N THR A 341 53.99 10.96 -11.06
CA THR A 341 54.48 10.01 -12.04
C THR A 341 55.95 10.37 -12.34
N GLY A 342 56.86 9.84 -11.55
CA GLY A 342 58.29 9.84 -11.88
C GLY A 342 58.61 8.86 -13.01
N ALA A 343 58.91 9.36 -14.17
CA ALA A 343 59.58 8.62 -15.25
C ALA A 343 61.04 8.30 -14.82
N GLY A 344 61.43 7.02 -14.91
CA GLY A 344 62.79 6.54 -14.69
C GLY A 344 63.10 5.37 -15.60
N SER A 345 63.78 5.68 -16.66
CA SER A 345 64.40 4.76 -17.61
C SER A 345 65.42 3.77 -16.98
N ARG A 346 65.26 2.49 -17.21
CA ARG A 346 66.33 1.54 -17.76
C ARG A 346 65.72 0.15 -17.95
#